data_ff223c4e2f13f258236745e03961763e
#
_entry.id   ff223c4e2f13f258236745e03961763e
#
_cell.length_a   1.000
_cell.length_b   1.000
_cell.length_c   1.000
_cell.angle_alpha   90.00
_cell.angle_beta   90.00
_cell.angle_gamma   90.00
#
_symmetry.space_group_name_H-M   'P 1'
#
loop_
_entity.id
_entity.type
_entity.pdbx_description
1 polymer ?
#
loop_
_entity_poly.entity_id
_entity_poly.type
_entity_poly.pdbx_seq_one_letter_code
_entity_poly.pdbx_strand_id
1 'polypeptide(L)'
;MKKIQLEILGLSSSQSQSGSFALVLGEKEGNRRLPIIIGMFEAQSIAIQIEKINPNRPLTHDLFKSFALEVGVKVREVLISDLKEGVFYSKIICSNGTQEFELDARPSDAIAIGLRFGVDIYTVESVLSEAGII
;
A
#
# COMPACT_ATOMS: atom_id res chain seq x y z
N MET A 1 18.91 5.50 -4.05
CA MET A 1 18.30 4.27 -3.51
C MET A 1 17.48 3.61 -4.59
N LYS A 2 17.74 2.34 -4.83
CA LYS A 2 17.04 1.61 -5.88
C LYS A 2 15.67 1.13 -5.38
N LYS A 3 14.63 1.45 -6.11
CA LYS A 3 13.27 1.00 -5.80
C LYS A 3 12.98 -0.30 -6.55
N ILE A 4 12.31 -1.21 -5.87
CA ILE A 4 11.92 -2.51 -6.42
C ILE A 4 10.41 -2.52 -6.52
N GLN A 5 9.88 -2.70 -7.72
CA GLN A 5 8.43 -2.67 -7.94
C GLN A 5 7.78 -3.95 -7.42
N LEU A 6 6.67 -3.77 -6.74
CA LEU A 6 5.86 -4.86 -6.20
C LEU A 6 4.49 -4.88 -6.86
N GLU A 7 3.85 -6.05 -6.82
CA GLU A 7 2.46 -6.19 -7.22
C GLU A 7 1.71 -6.92 -6.13
N ILE A 8 0.41 -6.69 -6.05
CA ILE A 8 -0.43 -7.36 -5.07
C ILE A 8 -0.75 -8.76 -5.59
N LEU A 9 -0.38 -9.78 -4.82
CA LEU A 9 -0.69 -11.17 -5.16
C LEU A 9 -1.99 -11.63 -4.55
N GLY A 10 -2.34 -11.12 -3.37
CA GLY A 10 -3.62 -11.47 -2.77
C GLY A 10 -3.72 -11.07 -1.31
N LEU A 11 -4.89 -11.38 -0.77
CA LEU A 11 -5.23 -11.20 0.64
C LEU A 11 -5.68 -12.55 1.20
N SER A 12 -5.21 -12.89 2.39
CA SER A 12 -5.66 -14.11 3.05
C SER A 12 -5.87 -13.83 4.54
N SER A 13 -6.76 -14.61 5.16
CA SER A 13 -6.97 -14.49 6.60
C SER A 13 -5.69 -14.88 7.36
N SER A 14 -5.32 -14.08 8.35
CA SER A 14 -4.20 -14.43 9.21
C SER A 14 -4.65 -15.46 10.24
N GLN A 15 -3.97 -16.60 10.27
CA GLN A 15 -4.29 -17.65 11.24
C GLN A 15 -3.71 -17.35 12.63
N SER A 16 -2.71 -16.49 12.68
CA SER A 16 -2.05 -16.15 13.94
C SER A 16 -2.77 -15.07 14.73
N GLN A 17 -3.62 -14.28 14.07
CA GLN A 17 -4.35 -13.18 14.72
C GLN A 17 -5.77 -13.11 14.18
N SER A 18 -6.74 -13.24 15.09
CA SER A 18 -8.14 -13.10 14.75
C SER A 18 -8.43 -11.67 14.28
N GLY A 19 -9.17 -11.54 13.19
CA GLY A 19 -9.55 -10.24 12.64
C GLY A 19 -8.45 -9.54 11.84
N SER A 20 -7.36 -10.25 11.55
CA SER A 20 -6.26 -9.72 10.73
C SER A 20 -6.17 -10.48 9.43
N PHE A 21 -5.51 -9.84 8.46
CA PHE A 21 -5.29 -10.41 7.14
C PHE A 21 -3.81 -10.27 6.78
N ALA A 22 -3.34 -11.18 5.94
CA ALA A 22 -2.02 -11.06 5.33
C ALA A 22 -2.19 -10.52 3.92
N LEU A 23 -1.62 -9.35 3.67
CA LEU A 23 -1.51 -8.80 2.33
C LEU A 23 -0.20 -9.31 1.76
N VAL A 24 -0.27 -10.07 0.67
CA VAL A 24 0.93 -10.64 0.07
C VAL A 24 1.29 -9.85 -1.17
N LEU A 25 2.46 -9.22 -1.13
CA LEU A 25 3.03 -8.50 -2.26
C LEU A 25 4.14 -9.36 -2.87
N GLY A 26 4.39 -9.21 -4.15
CA GLY A 26 5.46 -9.94 -4.82
C GLY A 26 6.31 -9.02 -5.65
N GLU A 27 7.60 -9.36 -5.81
CA GLU A 27 8.46 -8.64 -6.75
C GLU A 27 7.88 -8.81 -8.15
N LYS A 28 7.69 -7.71 -8.86
CA LYS A 28 7.19 -7.78 -10.23
C LYS A 28 8.21 -8.44 -11.15
N GLU A 29 9.48 -8.17 -10.94
CA GLU A 29 10.58 -8.69 -11.74
C GLU A 29 11.44 -9.68 -10.97
N GLY A 30 10.85 -10.43 -10.04
CA GLY A 30 11.58 -11.40 -9.24
C GLY A 30 10.65 -12.41 -8.62
N ASN A 31 11.15 -13.14 -7.62
CA ASN A 31 10.37 -14.22 -7.00
C ASN A 31 10.19 -14.08 -5.50
N ARG A 32 10.67 -12.99 -4.90
CA ARG A 32 10.48 -12.78 -3.47
C ARG A 32 9.08 -12.22 -3.20
N ARG A 33 8.52 -12.64 -2.08
CA ARG A 33 7.21 -12.17 -1.63
C ARG A 33 7.34 -11.46 -0.31
N LEU A 34 6.50 -10.47 -0.10
CA LEU A 34 6.51 -9.66 1.11
C LEU A 34 5.12 -9.73 1.73
N PRO A 35 4.90 -10.59 2.75
CA PRO A 35 3.63 -10.60 3.45
C PRO A 35 3.61 -9.52 4.52
N ILE A 36 2.51 -8.80 4.60
CA ILE A 36 2.31 -7.75 5.60
C ILE A 36 0.97 -8.00 6.29
N ILE A 37 1.00 -8.05 7.62
CA ILE A 37 -0.22 -8.23 8.39
C ILE A 37 -0.93 -6.88 8.51
N ILE A 38 -2.21 -6.85 8.15
CA ILE A 38 -3.01 -5.63 8.17
C ILE A 38 -4.34 -5.88 8.87
N GLY A 39 -5.00 -4.81 9.27
CA GLY A 39 -6.31 -4.90 9.93
C GLY A 39 -7.42 -5.21 8.95
N MET A 40 -8.53 -5.69 9.49
CA MET A 40 -9.67 -6.13 8.71
C MET A 40 -10.28 -5.00 7.87
N PHE A 41 -10.39 -3.81 8.45
CA PHE A 41 -11.01 -2.68 7.73
C PHE A 41 -10.16 -2.21 6.56
N GLU A 42 -8.84 -2.17 6.74
CA GLU A 42 -7.94 -1.82 5.66
C GLU A 42 -7.94 -2.91 4.58
N ALA A 43 -8.02 -4.18 4.99
CA ALA A 43 -8.11 -5.29 4.04
C ALA A 43 -9.38 -5.19 3.21
N GLN A 44 -10.52 -4.84 3.82
CA GLN A 44 -11.76 -4.64 3.08
C GLN A 44 -11.64 -3.52 2.06
N SER A 45 -11.02 -2.41 2.47
CA SER A 45 -10.84 -1.26 1.58
C SER A 45 -9.99 -1.63 0.36
N ILE A 46 -8.96 -2.42 0.57
CA ILE A 46 -8.11 -2.90 -0.52
C ILE A 46 -8.87 -3.88 -1.41
N ALA A 47 -9.59 -4.84 -0.80
CA ALA A 47 -10.34 -5.86 -1.55
C ALA A 47 -11.41 -5.23 -2.44
N ILE A 48 -12.12 -4.23 -1.94
CA ILE A 48 -13.13 -3.51 -2.71
C ILE A 48 -12.52 -2.92 -3.98
N GLN A 49 -11.32 -2.35 -3.86
CA GLN A 49 -10.66 -1.75 -5.01
C GLN A 49 -10.15 -2.80 -5.99
N ILE A 50 -9.59 -3.92 -5.49
CA ILE A 50 -9.11 -5.01 -6.33
C ILE A 50 -10.26 -5.62 -7.12
N GLU A 51 -11.40 -5.84 -6.48
CA GLU A 51 -12.57 -6.47 -7.10
C GLU A 51 -13.44 -5.48 -7.86
N LYS A 52 -13.05 -4.19 -7.87
CA LYS A 52 -13.74 -3.13 -8.60
C LYS A 52 -15.22 -3.01 -8.21
N ILE A 53 -15.47 -3.11 -6.92
CA ILE A 53 -16.81 -2.93 -6.37
C ILE A 53 -17.00 -1.43 -6.12
N ASN A 54 -18.17 -0.91 -6.53
CA ASN A 54 -18.52 0.49 -6.30
C ASN A 54 -19.39 0.57 -5.05
N PRO A 55 -18.87 1.08 -3.94
CA PRO A 55 -19.70 1.24 -2.74
C PRO A 55 -20.72 2.34 -2.93
N ASN A 56 -21.85 2.27 -2.19
CA ASN A 56 -22.92 3.27 -2.30
C ASN A 56 -22.44 4.66 -1.85
N ARG A 57 -21.53 4.69 -0.88
CA ARG A 57 -20.96 5.94 -0.38
C ARG A 57 -19.44 5.79 -0.31
N PRO A 58 -18.69 6.90 -0.44
CA PRO A 58 -17.24 6.83 -0.38
C PRO A 58 -16.75 6.28 0.94
N LEU A 59 -15.74 5.40 0.89
CA LEU A 59 -15.02 4.95 2.06
C LEU A 59 -13.99 6.01 2.44
N THR A 60 -13.34 5.83 3.59
CA THR A 60 -12.35 6.79 4.08
C THR A 60 -11.24 7.03 3.06
N HIS A 61 -10.73 5.97 2.43
CA HIS A 61 -9.67 6.12 1.43
C HIS A 61 -10.16 6.80 0.16
N ASP A 62 -11.44 6.61 -0.21
CA ASP A 62 -12.04 7.34 -1.33
C ASP A 62 -12.15 8.82 -1.00
N LEU A 63 -12.52 9.12 0.25
CA LEU A 63 -12.61 10.50 0.70
C LEU A 63 -11.25 11.19 0.66
N PHE A 64 -10.19 10.47 1.06
CA PHE A 64 -8.83 10.99 0.95
C PHE A 64 -8.51 11.38 -0.49
N LYS A 65 -8.82 10.48 -1.43
CA LYS A 65 -8.56 10.77 -2.85
C LYS A 65 -9.34 12.00 -3.31
N SER A 66 -10.62 12.08 -2.96
CA SER A 66 -11.45 13.23 -3.33
C SER A 66 -10.87 14.53 -2.79
N PHE A 67 -10.46 14.53 -1.53
CA PHE A 67 -9.87 15.73 -0.92
C PHE A 67 -8.57 16.11 -1.62
N ALA A 68 -7.69 15.14 -1.86
CA ALA A 68 -6.41 15.40 -2.51
C ALA A 68 -6.61 16.04 -3.88
N LEU A 69 -7.51 15.47 -4.69
CA LEU A 69 -7.78 16.02 -6.02
C LEU A 69 -8.40 17.40 -5.95
N GLU A 70 -9.26 17.66 -4.97
CA GLU A 70 -9.91 18.94 -4.80
C GLU A 70 -8.89 20.05 -4.54
N VAL A 71 -7.81 19.76 -3.82
CA VAL A 71 -6.77 20.74 -3.52
C VAL A 71 -5.56 20.64 -4.46
N GLY A 72 -5.71 19.92 -5.58
CA GLY A 72 -4.68 19.86 -6.60
C GLY A 72 -3.51 18.94 -6.31
N VAL A 73 -3.72 17.93 -5.47
CA VAL A 73 -2.66 16.98 -5.11
C VAL A 73 -2.94 15.63 -5.75
N LYS A 74 -1.91 15.03 -6.35
CA LYS A 74 -1.96 13.68 -6.90
C LYS A 74 -0.94 12.80 -6.20
N VAL A 75 -1.32 11.55 -5.98
CA VAL A 75 -0.38 10.53 -5.52
C VAL A 75 0.37 10.00 -6.74
N ARG A 76 1.70 9.90 -6.62
CA ARG A 76 2.57 9.46 -7.71
C ARG A 76 2.99 8.01 -7.56
N GLU A 77 3.25 7.58 -6.34
CA GLU A 77 3.63 6.19 -6.05
C GLU A 77 3.56 5.93 -4.55
N VAL A 78 3.60 4.66 -4.18
CA VAL A 78 3.67 4.21 -2.80
C VAL A 78 5.01 3.52 -2.60
N LEU A 79 5.71 3.85 -1.53
CA LEU A 79 7.01 3.25 -1.21
C LEU A 79 6.97 2.64 0.19
N ILE A 80 7.17 1.32 0.27
CA ILE A 80 7.38 0.66 1.55
C ILE A 80 8.86 0.85 1.86
N SER A 81 9.16 1.76 2.77
CA SER A 81 10.49 2.36 2.87
C SER A 81 11.38 1.75 3.93
N ASP A 82 10.80 1.09 4.94
CA ASP A 82 11.59 0.62 6.06
C ASP A 82 10.87 -0.46 6.84
N LEU A 83 11.63 -1.20 7.63
CA LEU A 83 11.11 -2.17 8.59
C LEU A 83 11.95 -2.04 9.84
N LYS A 84 11.33 -1.64 10.95
CA LYS A 84 12.01 -1.41 12.24
C LYS A 84 11.26 -2.13 13.33
N GLU A 85 11.92 -3.06 14.00
CA GLU A 85 11.34 -3.78 15.14
C GLU A 85 9.99 -4.41 14.79
N GLY A 86 9.90 -5.02 13.59
CA GLY A 86 8.69 -5.68 13.13
C GLY A 86 7.62 -4.75 12.60
N VAL A 87 7.87 -3.44 12.53
CA VAL A 87 6.90 -2.46 12.05
C VAL A 87 7.33 -1.95 10.69
N PHE A 88 6.46 -2.12 9.69
CA PHE A 88 6.71 -1.59 8.36
C PHE A 88 6.36 -0.11 8.29
N TYR A 89 7.21 0.65 7.61
CA TYR A 89 7.01 2.07 7.34
C TYR A 89 6.78 2.26 5.86
N SER A 90 5.92 3.19 5.51
CA SER A 90 5.68 3.50 4.11
C SER A 90 5.48 4.99 3.92
N LYS A 91 5.64 5.41 2.67
CA LYS A 91 5.47 6.79 2.25
C LYS A 91 4.57 6.85 1.04
N ILE A 92 3.67 7.81 1.07
CA ILE A 92 2.86 8.13 -0.10
C ILE A 92 3.55 9.32 -0.77
N ILE A 93 4.03 9.12 -1.98
CA ILE A 93 4.74 10.17 -2.72
C ILE A 93 3.72 10.99 -3.49
N CYS A 94 3.64 12.25 -3.18
CA CYS A 94 2.61 13.16 -3.70
C CYS A 94 3.22 14.32 -4.48
N SER A 95 2.41 14.94 -5.33
CA SER A 95 2.80 16.13 -6.07
C SER A 95 1.62 17.09 -6.16
N ASN A 96 1.90 18.37 -6.00
CA ASN A 96 0.89 19.41 -6.21
C ASN A 96 1.07 20.14 -7.54
N GLY A 97 1.92 19.59 -8.42
CA GLY A 97 2.21 20.18 -9.72
C GLY A 97 3.52 20.98 -9.75
N THR A 98 3.95 21.51 -8.62
CA THR A 98 5.20 22.27 -8.52
C THR A 98 6.20 21.62 -7.57
N GLN A 99 5.71 20.96 -6.55
CA GLN A 99 6.55 20.33 -5.53
C GLN A 99 6.11 18.89 -5.33
N GLU A 100 7.10 18.05 -5.00
CA GLU A 100 6.88 16.69 -4.58
C GLU A 100 7.06 16.62 -3.07
N PHE A 101 6.23 15.85 -2.38
CA PHE A 101 6.32 15.68 -0.94
C PHE A 101 5.88 14.28 -0.56
N GLU A 102 6.23 13.89 0.67
CA GLU A 102 5.98 12.54 1.15
C GLU A 102 5.09 12.59 2.38
N LEU A 103 4.17 11.63 2.45
CA LEU A 103 3.33 11.46 3.63
C LEU A 103 3.70 10.13 4.30
N ASP A 104 3.92 10.18 5.60
CA ASP A 104 4.10 8.97 6.39
C ASP A 104 2.76 8.26 6.52
N ALA A 105 2.73 6.94 6.30
CA ALA A 105 1.50 6.18 6.33
C ALA A 105 1.79 4.72 6.68
N ARG A 106 0.81 4.05 7.29
CA ARG A 106 0.90 2.60 7.40
C ARG A 106 0.82 2.00 6.00
N PRO A 107 1.53 0.88 5.75
CA PRO A 107 1.46 0.24 4.42
C PRO A 107 0.04 -0.05 3.96
N SER A 108 -0.84 -0.48 4.85
CA SER A 108 -2.24 -0.77 4.51
C SER A 108 -2.95 0.45 3.95
N ASP A 109 -2.81 1.61 4.60
CA ASP A 109 -3.44 2.85 4.14
C ASP A 109 -2.79 3.35 2.86
N ALA A 110 -1.46 3.28 2.79
CA ALA A 110 -0.74 3.74 1.61
C ALA A 110 -1.17 2.94 0.37
N ILE A 111 -1.29 1.64 0.51
CA ILE A 111 -1.70 0.77 -0.60
C ILE A 111 -3.16 0.99 -0.97
N ALA A 112 -4.05 1.11 0.03
CA ALA A 112 -5.46 1.39 -0.24
C ALA A 112 -5.64 2.70 -1.01
N ILE A 113 -4.88 3.72 -0.65
CA ILE A 113 -4.91 5.01 -1.32
C ILE A 113 -4.26 4.90 -2.70
N GLY A 114 -3.10 4.25 -2.78
CA GLY A 114 -2.38 4.10 -4.05
C GLY A 114 -3.20 3.39 -5.10
N LEU A 115 -3.94 2.35 -4.72
CA LEU A 115 -4.82 1.64 -5.64
C LEU A 115 -5.87 2.56 -6.24
N ARG A 116 -6.39 3.49 -5.45
CA ARG A 116 -7.41 4.43 -5.92
C ARG A 116 -6.88 5.45 -6.90
N PHE A 117 -5.59 5.76 -6.81
CA PHE A 117 -4.92 6.62 -7.79
C PHE A 117 -4.33 5.83 -8.97
N GLY A 118 -4.34 4.49 -8.90
CA GLY A 118 -3.82 3.66 -9.97
C GLY A 118 -2.30 3.72 -10.11
N VAL A 119 -1.58 3.89 -9.01
CA VAL A 119 -0.13 4.05 -9.04
C VAL A 119 0.59 2.78 -8.58
N ASP A 120 1.88 2.71 -8.90
CA ASP A 120 2.70 1.55 -8.59
C ASP A 120 3.15 1.55 -7.12
N ILE A 121 3.46 0.36 -6.62
CA ILE A 121 3.95 0.13 -5.27
C ILE A 121 5.40 -0.31 -5.38
N TYR A 122 6.26 0.27 -4.55
CA TYR A 122 7.68 -0.04 -4.52
C TYR A 122 8.14 -0.36 -3.09
N THR A 123 9.26 -1.06 -3.00
CA THR A 123 9.99 -1.21 -1.74
C THR A 123 11.48 -1.06 -2.04
N VAL A 124 12.30 -1.31 -1.03
CA VAL A 124 13.75 -1.23 -1.14
C VAL A 124 14.37 -2.56 -0.73
N GLU A 125 15.61 -2.80 -1.16
CA GLU A 125 16.27 -4.07 -0.93
C GLU A 125 16.37 -4.44 0.55
N SER A 126 16.62 -3.46 1.42
CA SER A 126 16.73 -3.75 2.85
C SER A 126 15.47 -4.34 3.45
N VAL A 127 14.29 -3.93 2.96
CA VAL A 127 13.02 -4.49 3.43
C VAL A 127 12.85 -5.91 2.93
N LEU A 128 13.11 -6.16 1.66
CA LEU A 128 12.99 -7.50 1.08
C LEU A 128 14.02 -8.46 1.65
N SER A 129 15.23 -7.98 1.92
CA SER A 129 16.27 -8.83 2.53
C SER A 129 15.86 -9.28 3.92
N GLU A 130 15.21 -8.42 4.68
CA GLU A 130 14.83 -8.74 6.06
C GLU A 130 13.54 -9.53 6.15
N ALA A 131 12.53 -9.20 5.35
CA ALA A 131 11.17 -9.74 5.50
C ALA A 131 10.67 -10.53 4.29
N GLY A 132 11.38 -10.51 3.17
CA GLY A 132 10.95 -11.20 1.98
C GLY A 132 11.15 -12.71 2.09
N ILE A 133 10.26 -13.46 1.45
CA ILE A 133 10.33 -14.93 1.37
C ILE A 133 10.20 -15.36 -0.09
N ILE A 134 10.66 -16.55 -0.36
CA ILE A 134 10.58 -17.11 -1.72
C ILE A 134 9.43 -18.12 -1.82
#